data_303ca176bf27f53a5fe271cd3a9e3218
#
_entry.id   303ca176bf27f53a5fe271cd3a9e3218
#
_cell.length_a   1.000
_cell.length_b   1.000
_cell.length_c   1.000
_cell.angle_alpha   90.00
_cell.angle_beta   90.00
_cell.angle_gamma   90.00
#
_symmetry.space_group_name_H-M   'P 1'
#
loop_
_entity.id
_entity.type
_entity.pdbx_description
1 polymer ?
#
loop_
_entity_poly.entity_id
_entity_poly.type
_entity_poly.pdbx_seq_one_letter_code
_entity_poly.pdbx_strand_id
1 'polypeptide(L)'
;MVQGPTLTKRRKMKQIKYKNKTIKLPFKDADYGPDPLEEVEIKNRFTGQSTTMPTFAVTVYDIIIGSETIASQEDQRLGDGGSKHWDNVRKGIDWFKQHFAEQYMVVLD
;
A
#
# COMPACT_ATOMS: atom_id res chain seq x y z
N MET A 1 21.33 -9.76 -24.49
CA MET A 1 20.91 -9.46 -24.08
C MET A 1 20.38 -9.43 -23.31
N VAL A 2 20.10 -9.34 -22.89
CA VAL A 2 19.49 -9.21 -22.25
C VAL A 2 18.90 -9.07 -21.60
N GLN A 3 18.65 -8.85 -21.22
CA GLN A 3 18.08 -8.59 -20.60
C GLN A 3 17.22 -8.66 -20.22
N GLY A 4 17.11 -8.69 -20.38
CA GLY A 4 16.23 -8.62 -20.18
C GLY A 4 15.55 -8.60 -19.25
N PRO A 5 15.22 -9.03 -18.93
CA PRO A 5 14.31 -8.99 -18.09
C PRO A 5 14.37 -8.59 -16.93
N THR A 6 14.96 -8.54 -16.77
CA THR A 6 15.04 -8.17 -15.89
C THR A 6 14.36 -7.49 -15.40
N LEU A 7 14.09 -7.28 -15.91
CA LEU A 7 13.41 -6.75 -15.63
C LEU A 7 12.67 -6.69 -14.78
N THR A 8 12.35 -7.02 -14.68
CA THR A 8 11.62 -7.20 -13.81
C THR A 8 11.91 -6.74 -12.65
N LYS A 9 12.35 -5.96 -12.61
CA LYS A 9 12.71 -5.48 -11.63
C LYS A 9 11.90 -4.94 -10.74
N ARG A 10 12.17 -4.88 -9.59
CA ARG A 10 11.48 -4.23 -8.54
C ARG A 10 11.55 -2.76 -8.73
N ARG A 11 10.42 -2.09 -8.58
CA ARG A 11 10.36 -0.67 -8.65
C ARG A 11 10.37 -0.08 -7.27
N LYS A 12 11.53 -0.02 -6.67
CA LYS A 12 11.71 0.71 -5.42
C LYS A 12 11.86 2.18 -5.73
N MET A 13 10.99 3.02 -5.19
CA MET A 13 11.03 4.43 -5.51
C MET A 13 10.62 5.24 -4.29
N LYS A 14 11.06 6.50 -4.24
CA LYS A 14 10.76 7.39 -3.13
C LYS A 14 9.53 8.23 -3.37
N GLN A 15 9.22 8.50 -4.62
CA GLN A 15 8.09 9.34 -4.99
C GLN A 15 7.66 8.99 -6.40
N ILE A 16 6.46 9.43 -6.75
CA ILE A 16 5.90 9.16 -8.06
C ILE A 16 5.07 10.37 -8.49
N LYS A 17 5.06 10.63 -9.79
CA LYS A 17 4.23 11.70 -10.33
C LYS A 17 2.91 11.12 -10.77
N TYR A 18 1.81 11.67 -10.24
CA TYR A 18 0.48 11.17 -10.50
C TYR A 18 -0.47 12.35 -10.65
N LYS A 19 -1.11 12.47 -11.80
CA LYS A 19 -2.10 13.53 -12.08
C LYS A 19 -1.56 14.92 -11.73
N ASN A 20 -0.36 15.22 -12.25
CA ASN A 20 0.29 16.52 -12.07
C ASN A 20 0.73 16.83 -10.65
N LYS A 21 0.78 15.82 -9.79
CA LYS A 21 1.28 15.97 -8.43
C LYS A 21 2.41 15.01 -8.21
N THR A 22 3.37 15.41 -7.38
CA THR A 22 4.41 14.50 -6.94
C THR A 22 4.02 13.98 -5.57
N ILE A 23 3.86 12.68 -5.45
CA ILE A 23 3.45 12.03 -4.21
C ILE A 23 4.63 11.27 -3.64
N LYS A 24 4.98 11.57 -2.39
CA LYS A 24 6.01 10.81 -1.71
C LYS A 24 5.43 9.50 -1.25
N LEU A 25 6.18 8.42 -1.44
CA LEU A 25 5.71 7.09 -1.11
C LEU A 25 6.17 6.73 0.31
N PRO A 26 5.31 6.06 1.09
CA PRO A 26 5.60 5.81 2.50
C PRO A 26 6.58 4.67 2.74
N PHE A 27 6.69 3.73 1.79
CA PHE A 27 7.52 2.55 1.98
C PHE A 27 8.58 2.48 0.88
N LYS A 28 9.79 2.95 1.19
CA LYS A 28 10.85 3.07 0.20
C LYS A 28 11.37 1.72 -0.29
N ASP A 29 11.25 0.69 0.54
CA ASP A 29 11.75 -0.63 0.20
C ASP A 29 10.71 -1.52 -0.45
N ALA A 30 9.49 -1.03 -0.62
CA ALA A 30 8.43 -1.80 -1.26
C ALA A 30 8.62 -1.85 -2.76
N ASP A 31 8.12 -2.93 -3.36
CA ASP A 31 8.12 -3.09 -4.80
C ASP A 31 6.78 -2.59 -5.35
N TYR A 32 6.81 -1.46 -6.04
CA TYR A 32 5.59 -0.84 -6.58
C TYR A 32 5.22 -1.37 -7.96
N GLY A 33 5.92 -2.41 -8.42
CA GLY A 33 5.56 -3.10 -9.64
C GLY A 33 6.07 -2.44 -10.90
N PRO A 34 5.91 -3.12 -12.04
CA PRO A 34 6.41 -2.60 -13.32
C PRO A 34 5.53 -1.49 -13.89
N ASP A 35 4.28 -1.39 -13.46
CA ASP A 35 3.35 -0.40 -13.99
C ASP A 35 2.59 0.26 -12.83
N PRO A 36 3.28 1.11 -12.05
CA PRO A 36 2.68 1.66 -10.83
C PRO A 36 1.53 2.62 -11.07
N LEU A 37 1.37 3.13 -12.30
CA LEU A 37 0.29 4.06 -12.59
C LEU A 37 -0.96 3.40 -13.14
N GLU A 38 -0.93 2.09 -13.36
CA GLU A 38 -2.10 1.38 -13.87
C GLU A 38 -3.22 1.41 -12.84
N GLU A 39 -4.44 1.76 -13.29
CA GLU A 39 -5.60 1.84 -12.40
C GLU A 39 -6.16 0.44 -12.18
N VAL A 40 -6.50 0.15 -10.94
CA VAL A 40 -6.99 -1.16 -10.53
C VAL A 40 -8.22 -0.98 -9.67
N GLU A 41 -9.23 -1.81 -9.86
CA GLU A 41 -10.43 -1.80 -9.03
C GLU A 41 -10.20 -2.67 -7.80
N ILE A 42 -10.48 -2.10 -6.63
CA ILE A 42 -10.35 -2.82 -5.35
C ILE A 42 -11.70 -2.81 -4.67
N LYS A 43 -12.11 -3.95 -4.18
CA LYS A 43 -13.40 -4.11 -3.53
C LYS A 43 -13.23 -4.35 -2.04
N ASN A 44 -14.05 -3.66 -1.24
CA ASN A 44 -14.13 -3.94 0.19
C ASN A 44 -14.90 -5.25 0.38
N ARG A 45 -14.24 -6.25 0.92
CA ARG A 45 -14.84 -7.59 1.03
C ARG A 45 -15.97 -7.67 2.05
N PHE A 46 -16.12 -6.66 2.91
CA PHE A 46 -17.20 -6.66 3.90
C PHE A 46 -18.45 -5.95 3.40
N THR A 47 -18.28 -4.86 2.63
CA THR A 47 -19.41 -4.06 2.18
C THR A 47 -19.78 -4.30 0.73
N GLY A 48 -18.85 -4.85 -0.06
CA GLY A 48 -19.07 -5.01 -1.49
C GLY A 48 -18.82 -3.75 -2.30
N GLN A 49 -18.57 -2.64 -1.64
CA GLN A 49 -18.25 -1.40 -2.36
C GLN A 49 -16.86 -1.50 -2.99
N SER A 50 -16.70 -0.85 -4.13
CA SER A 50 -15.40 -0.86 -4.81
C SER A 50 -14.99 0.55 -5.18
N THR A 51 -13.70 0.70 -5.44
CA THR A 51 -13.14 1.96 -5.88
C THR A 51 -11.93 1.65 -6.76
N THR A 52 -11.47 2.64 -7.50
CA THR A 52 -10.33 2.50 -8.40
C THR A 52 -9.17 3.31 -7.85
N MET A 53 -7.98 2.76 -7.93
CA MET A 53 -6.78 3.46 -7.50
C MET A 53 -5.59 2.96 -8.33
N PRO A 54 -4.54 3.79 -8.45
CA PRO A 54 -3.35 3.34 -9.19
C PRO A 54 -2.61 2.23 -8.44
N THR A 55 -1.87 1.44 -9.17
CA THR A 55 -1.17 0.28 -8.60
C THR A 55 -0.25 0.66 -7.45
N PHE A 56 0.40 1.84 -7.49
CA PHE A 56 1.26 2.21 -6.38
C PHE A 56 0.46 2.38 -5.08
N ALA A 57 -0.80 2.83 -5.18
CA ALA A 57 -1.66 2.92 -4.00
C ALA A 57 -2.11 1.53 -3.54
N VAL A 58 -2.35 0.60 -4.48
CA VAL A 58 -2.68 -0.78 -4.12
C VAL A 58 -1.54 -1.41 -3.34
N THR A 59 -0.30 -1.12 -3.72
CA THR A 59 0.86 -1.63 -2.99
C THR A 59 0.84 -1.17 -1.55
N VAL A 60 0.56 0.12 -1.32
CA VAL A 60 0.47 0.63 0.05
C VAL A 60 -0.68 -0.04 0.80
N TYR A 61 -1.82 -0.19 0.15
CA TYR A 61 -2.98 -0.88 0.72
C TYR A 61 -2.61 -2.30 1.16
N ASP A 62 -1.94 -3.05 0.29
CA ASP A 62 -1.54 -4.42 0.59
C ASP A 62 -0.58 -4.47 1.78
N ILE A 63 0.33 -3.51 1.87
CA ILE A 63 1.26 -3.46 2.99
C ILE A 63 0.53 -3.16 4.31
N ILE A 64 -0.47 -2.27 4.26
CA ILE A 64 -1.28 -1.99 5.44
C ILE A 64 -1.97 -3.26 5.93
N ILE A 65 -2.64 -3.97 5.02
CA ILE A 65 -3.38 -5.17 5.37
C ILE A 65 -2.44 -6.26 5.90
N GLY A 66 -1.33 -6.48 5.19
CA GLY A 66 -0.35 -7.48 5.61
C GLY A 66 0.28 -7.15 6.95
N SER A 67 0.62 -5.88 7.17
CA SER A 67 1.22 -5.45 8.43
C SER A 67 0.23 -5.59 9.58
N GLU A 68 -1.04 -5.25 9.35
CA GLU A 68 -2.06 -5.39 10.35
C GLU A 68 -2.25 -6.85 10.76
N THR A 69 -2.25 -7.74 9.78
CA THR A 69 -2.39 -9.16 10.05
C THR A 69 -1.24 -9.68 10.91
N ILE A 70 -0.01 -9.32 10.56
CA ILE A 70 1.16 -9.75 11.31
C ILE A 70 1.17 -9.14 12.71
N ALA A 71 0.84 -7.85 12.80
CA ALA A 71 0.83 -7.15 14.08
C ALA A 71 -0.19 -7.78 15.03
N SER A 72 -1.37 -8.11 14.52
CA SER A 72 -2.41 -8.73 15.34
C SER A 72 -1.97 -10.10 15.83
N GLN A 73 -1.31 -10.88 14.97
CA GLN A 73 -0.82 -12.19 15.37
C GLN A 73 0.27 -12.07 16.45
N GLU A 74 1.17 -11.11 16.29
CA GLU A 74 2.22 -10.90 17.28
C GLU A 74 1.65 -10.42 18.61
N ASP A 75 0.65 -9.55 18.57
CA ASP A 75 0.02 -9.09 19.80
C ASP A 75 -0.64 -10.23 20.54
N GLN A 76 -1.32 -11.14 19.83
CA GLN A 76 -1.94 -12.30 20.47
C GLN A 76 -0.90 -13.18 21.13
N ARG A 77 0.25 -13.34 20.50
CA ARG A 77 1.29 -14.20 21.03
C ARG A 77 2.06 -13.53 22.18
N LEU A 78 2.36 -12.25 22.04
CA LEU A 78 3.14 -11.51 23.02
C LEU A 78 2.30 -10.82 24.07
N GLY A 79 1.08 -10.48 23.73
CA GLY A 79 0.11 -9.97 24.69
C GLY A 79 0.26 -8.48 25.02
N ASP A 80 0.98 -7.68 24.23
CA ASP A 80 1.25 -6.32 24.65
C ASP A 80 1.03 -5.24 23.60
N GLY A 81 0.58 -5.57 22.41
CA GLY A 81 0.34 -4.56 21.39
C GLY A 81 1.58 -3.84 20.89
N GLY A 82 2.76 -4.41 21.11
CA GLY A 82 4.01 -3.73 20.83
C GLY A 82 4.68 -4.08 19.51
N SER A 83 3.95 -4.71 18.60
CA SER A 83 4.56 -5.10 17.34
C SER A 83 4.99 -3.88 16.53
N LYS A 84 6.18 -3.97 15.92
CA LYS A 84 6.69 -2.91 15.04
C LYS A 84 5.81 -2.74 13.81
N HIS A 85 5.06 -3.75 13.44
CA HIS A 85 4.22 -3.69 12.25
C HIS A 85 3.09 -2.68 12.40
N TRP A 86 2.70 -2.32 13.63
CA TRP A 86 1.71 -1.27 13.83
C TRP A 86 2.20 0.09 13.32
N ASP A 87 3.51 0.33 13.34
CA ASP A 87 4.05 1.57 12.79
C ASP A 87 3.80 1.64 11.29
N ASN A 88 3.96 0.52 10.59
CA ASN A 88 3.67 0.48 9.16
C ASN A 88 2.19 0.70 8.88
N VAL A 89 1.33 0.15 9.72
CA VAL A 89 -0.12 0.34 9.57
C VAL A 89 -0.46 1.83 9.67
N ARG A 90 0.03 2.50 10.74
CA ARG A 90 -0.25 3.92 10.93
C ARG A 90 0.30 4.76 9.79
N LYS A 91 1.53 4.48 9.39
CA LYS A 91 2.19 5.23 8.33
C LYS A 91 1.44 5.10 7.01
N GLY A 92 1.02 3.89 6.69
CA GLY A 92 0.27 3.64 5.47
C GLY A 92 -1.09 4.29 5.49
N ILE A 93 -1.81 4.19 6.60
CA ILE A 93 -3.14 4.79 6.73
C ILE A 93 -3.06 6.31 6.62
N ASP A 94 -2.09 6.95 7.30
CA ASP A 94 -1.94 8.39 7.22
C ASP A 94 -1.68 8.83 5.79
N TRP A 95 -0.82 8.11 5.08
CA TRP A 95 -0.54 8.40 3.68
C TRP A 95 -1.80 8.26 2.83
N PHE A 96 -2.57 7.19 3.04
CA PHE A 96 -3.78 6.93 2.28
C PHE A 96 -4.82 8.03 2.51
N LYS A 97 -5.00 8.45 3.75
CA LYS A 97 -5.94 9.53 4.06
C LYS A 97 -5.54 10.84 3.38
N GLN A 98 -4.24 11.08 3.31
CA GLN A 98 -3.74 12.32 2.73
C GLN A 98 -3.89 12.37 1.23
N HIS A 99 -3.65 11.26 0.54
CA HIS A 99 -3.57 11.24 -0.93
C HIS A 99 -4.75 10.56 -1.61
N PHE A 100 -5.44 9.66 -0.93
CA PHE A 100 -6.54 8.88 -1.50
C PHE A 100 -7.67 8.76 -0.49
N ALA A 101 -8.15 9.91 -0.03
CA ALA A 101 -9.16 9.94 1.02
C ALA A 101 -10.44 9.20 0.65
N GLU A 102 -10.92 9.36 -0.59
CA GLU A 102 -12.14 8.70 -1.03
C GLU A 102 -11.96 7.20 -1.06
N GLN A 103 -10.83 6.75 -1.60
CA GLN A 103 -10.53 5.33 -1.66
C GLN A 103 -10.37 4.74 -0.27
N TYR A 104 -9.74 5.50 0.63
CA TYR A 104 -9.59 5.07 2.01
C TYR A 104 -10.94 4.76 2.64
N MET A 105 -11.93 5.62 2.41
CA MET A 105 -13.24 5.43 3.00
C MET A 105 -13.96 4.20 2.46
N VAL A 106 -13.62 3.77 1.25
CA VAL A 106 -14.23 2.57 0.68
C VAL A 106 -13.56 1.30 1.20
N VAL A 107 -12.22 1.28 1.24
CA VAL A 107 -11.51 0.01 1.46
C VAL A 107 -10.89 -0.15 2.84
N LEU A 108 -10.68 0.92 3.58
CA LEU A 108 -9.97 0.86 4.86
C LEU A 108 -10.75 1.45 6.04
N ASP A 109 -11.78 2.19 5.76
CA ASP A 109 -12.54 2.84 6.84
C ASP A 109 -13.52 1.90 7.54
#